data_93663aa4d0f4e7df4565b993c27809b4
#
_entry.id   93663aa4d0f4e7df4565b993c27809b4
#
_cell.length_a   1.000
_cell.length_b   1.000
_cell.length_c   1.000
_cell.angle_alpha   90.00
_cell.angle_beta   90.00
_cell.angle_gamma   90.00
#
_symmetry.space_group_name_H-M   'P 1'
#
loop_
_entity.id
_entity.type
_entity.pdbx_description
1 polymer ?
#
loop_
_entity_poly.entity_id
_entity_poly.type
_entity_poly.pdbx_seq_one_letter_code
_entity_poly.pdbx_strand_id
1 'polypeptide(L)'
;TLGFLAENLREHQIINHRIEQNKIAIYKDLQADSSKIARVLSVEDKSIIKFNKLNNLLYLAKTNRISHSQLIDSIKIFPNLVALTTTLYVNNSSFKNMQSGGLLSNLEEGELKSTLATYYEVNFKSIEAANEFFDQVGISFNNYLPIGLGKSFRASQNLSKDLALNDGDLYQNFMLSLNKTKNILHSDDFIYEVQKYYNFIFYYRLNIYRAKKSNDELLKLLRSELK
;
A
#
# COMPACT_ATOMS: atom_id res chain seq x y z
N THR A 1 48.15 -24.91 15.77
CA THR A 1 48.09 -26.31 16.23
C THR A 1 46.74 -26.90 15.83
N LEU A 2 46.58 -28.24 15.82
CA LEU A 2 45.40 -28.97 15.38
C LEU A 2 44.10 -28.53 16.09
N GLY A 3 44.17 -28.18 17.39
CA GLY A 3 43.02 -27.70 18.15
C GLY A 3 42.43 -26.39 17.62
N PHE A 4 43.26 -25.44 17.26
CA PHE A 4 42.84 -24.13 16.67
C PHE A 4 42.18 -24.32 15.29
N LEU A 5 42.70 -25.23 14.48
CA LEU A 5 42.10 -25.55 13.18
C LEU A 5 40.73 -26.22 13.33
N ALA A 6 40.59 -27.11 14.31
CA ALA A 6 39.29 -27.76 14.57
C ALA A 6 38.26 -26.78 15.10
N GLU A 7 38.64 -25.82 15.92
CA GLU A 7 37.76 -24.78 16.45
C GLU A 7 37.28 -23.81 15.35
N ASN A 8 38.21 -23.34 14.49
CA ASN A 8 37.84 -22.52 13.34
C ASN A 8 36.88 -23.24 12.37
N LEU A 9 37.11 -24.51 12.09
CA LEU A 9 36.21 -25.30 11.24
C LEU A 9 34.81 -25.42 11.87
N ARG A 10 34.73 -25.61 13.18
CA ARG A 10 33.46 -25.68 13.91
C ARG A 10 32.72 -24.34 13.89
N GLU A 11 33.44 -23.23 14.10
CA GLU A 11 32.84 -21.88 14.01
C GLU A 11 32.30 -21.61 12.62
N HIS A 12 33.05 -21.90 11.57
CA HIS A 12 32.57 -21.77 10.19
C HIS A 12 31.31 -22.61 9.91
N GLN A 13 31.25 -23.85 10.41
CA GLN A 13 30.07 -24.69 10.26
C GLN A 13 28.85 -24.09 10.97
N ILE A 14 29.03 -23.54 12.18
CA ILE A 14 27.96 -22.88 12.95
C ILE A 14 27.45 -21.64 12.20
N ILE A 15 28.36 -20.81 11.68
CA ILE A 15 28.01 -19.60 10.92
C ILE A 15 27.24 -19.98 9.66
N ASN A 16 27.75 -20.93 8.88
CA ASN A 16 27.07 -21.39 7.66
C ASN A 16 25.68 -21.94 7.94
N HIS A 17 25.54 -22.75 8.99
CA HIS A 17 24.24 -23.27 9.40
C HIS A 17 23.25 -22.14 9.77
N ARG A 18 23.71 -21.12 10.50
CA ARG A 18 22.89 -19.93 10.84
C ARG A 18 22.50 -19.14 9.59
N ILE A 19 23.39 -18.98 8.62
CA ILE A 19 23.09 -18.31 7.35
C ILE A 19 21.98 -19.05 6.62
N GLU A 20 22.07 -20.37 6.49
CA GLU A 20 21.06 -21.17 5.84
C GLU A 20 19.70 -21.10 6.54
N GLN A 21 19.66 -21.16 7.86
CA GLN A 21 18.43 -20.98 8.63
C GLN A 21 17.80 -19.59 8.39
N ASN A 22 18.63 -18.53 8.33
CA ASN A 22 18.14 -17.19 8.05
C ASN A 22 17.65 -17.04 6.60
N LYS A 23 18.31 -17.64 5.61
CA LYS A 23 17.83 -17.69 4.22
C LYS A 23 16.43 -18.33 4.14
N ILE A 24 16.23 -19.44 4.83
CA ILE A 24 14.91 -20.11 4.91
C ILE A 24 13.87 -19.20 5.56
N ALA A 25 14.21 -18.51 6.64
CA ALA A 25 13.30 -17.60 7.32
C ALA A 25 12.94 -16.40 6.43
N ILE A 26 13.92 -15.78 5.77
CA ILE A 26 13.71 -14.71 4.81
C ILE A 26 12.83 -15.19 3.64
N TYR A 27 13.06 -16.38 3.12
CA TYR A 27 12.23 -16.95 2.06
C TYR A 27 10.75 -17.05 2.45
N LYS A 28 10.47 -17.49 3.70
CA LYS A 28 9.09 -17.55 4.24
C LYS A 28 8.49 -16.14 4.40
N ASP A 29 9.25 -15.17 4.90
CA ASP A 29 8.81 -13.79 5.03
C ASP A 29 8.43 -13.21 3.65
N LEU A 30 9.27 -13.42 2.64
CA LEU A 30 9.03 -12.98 1.27
C LEU A 30 7.80 -13.62 0.63
N GLN A 31 7.54 -14.92 0.90
CA GLN A 31 6.32 -15.59 0.44
C GLN A 31 5.06 -14.97 1.05
N ALA A 32 5.09 -14.67 2.35
CA ALA A 32 3.99 -13.98 3.02
C ALA A 32 3.78 -12.56 2.47
N ASP A 33 4.88 -11.84 2.20
CA ASP A 33 4.84 -10.50 1.64
C ASP A 33 4.32 -10.48 0.20
N SER A 34 4.61 -11.49 -0.62
CA SER A 34 4.05 -11.60 -1.97
C SER A 34 2.53 -11.50 -1.99
N SER A 35 1.85 -12.16 -1.06
CA SER A 35 0.40 -12.14 -0.93
C SER A 35 -0.12 -10.76 -0.49
N LYS A 36 0.58 -10.10 0.44
CA LYS A 36 0.25 -8.74 0.90
C LYS A 36 0.44 -7.73 -0.23
N ILE A 37 1.58 -7.79 -0.94
CA ILE A 37 1.90 -6.95 -2.08
C ILE A 37 0.84 -7.07 -3.18
N ALA A 38 0.46 -8.29 -3.56
CA ALA A 38 -0.56 -8.53 -4.56
C ALA A 38 -1.91 -7.93 -4.17
N ARG A 39 -2.31 -8.08 -2.89
CA ARG A 39 -3.54 -7.49 -2.35
C ARG A 39 -3.52 -5.97 -2.42
N VAL A 40 -2.43 -5.34 -1.97
CA VAL A 40 -2.31 -3.88 -1.98
C VAL A 40 -2.31 -3.34 -3.41
N LEU A 41 -1.55 -3.93 -4.33
CA LEU A 41 -1.57 -3.55 -5.75
C LEU A 41 -2.99 -3.62 -6.34
N SER A 42 -3.74 -4.68 -6.05
CA SER A 42 -5.13 -4.81 -6.52
C SER A 42 -6.05 -3.71 -6.00
N VAL A 43 -5.84 -3.26 -4.75
CA VAL A 43 -6.61 -2.14 -4.18
C VAL A 43 -6.23 -0.82 -4.84
N GLU A 44 -4.92 -0.58 -5.00
CA GLU A 44 -4.41 0.65 -5.60
C GLU A 44 -4.80 0.77 -7.08
N ASP A 45 -4.77 -0.32 -7.85
CA ASP A 45 -5.23 -0.34 -9.24
C ASP A 45 -6.71 0.07 -9.37
N LYS A 46 -7.57 -0.45 -8.49
CA LYS A 46 -8.98 -0.08 -8.44
C LYS A 46 -9.17 1.39 -8.03
N SER A 47 -8.36 1.87 -7.09
CA SER A 47 -8.39 3.25 -6.63
C SER A 47 -7.96 4.21 -7.74
N ILE A 48 -6.88 3.92 -8.45
CA ILE A 48 -6.41 4.71 -9.59
C ILE A 48 -7.49 4.85 -10.67
N ILE A 49 -8.14 3.74 -11.06
CA ILE A 49 -9.22 3.77 -12.06
C ILE A 49 -10.37 4.66 -11.58
N LYS A 50 -10.75 4.53 -10.31
CA LYS A 50 -11.83 5.31 -9.71
C LYS A 50 -11.52 6.81 -9.67
N PHE A 51 -10.34 7.19 -9.16
CA PHE A 51 -9.96 8.59 -9.06
C PHE A 51 -9.68 9.23 -10.41
N ASN A 52 -9.20 8.47 -11.39
CA ASN A 52 -9.08 8.96 -12.77
C ASN A 52 -10.46 9.29 -13.38
N LYS A 53 -11.46 8.43 -13.17
CA LYS A 53 -12.85 8.71 -13.60
C LYS A 53 -13.41 9.94 -12.89
N LEU A 54 -13.19 10.08 -11.59
CA LEU A 54 -13.63 11.24 -10.82
C LEU A 54 -12.99 12.51 -11.34
N ASN A 55 -11.67 12.55 -11.55
CA ASN A 55 -10.97 13.69 -12.13
C ASN A 55 -11.56 14.13 -13.47
N ASN A 56 -11.86 13.15 -14.34
CA ASN A 56 -12.46 13.43 -15.64
C ASN A 56 -13.88 14.02 -15.50
N LEU A 57 -14.70 13.49 -14.60
CA LEU A 57 -16.04 14.04 -14.33
C LEU A 57 -15.99 15.47 -13.78
N LEU A 58 -15.08 15.76 -12.86
CA LEU A 58 -14.87 17.10 -12.32
C LEU A 58 -14.41 18.08 -13.39
N TYR A 59 -13.50 17.67 -14.27
CA TYR A 59 -13.08 18.46 -15.42
C TYR A 59 -14.23 18.76 -16.38
N LEU A 60 -15.06 17.76 -16.72
CA LEU A 60 -16.23 17.95 -17.57
C LEU A 60 -17.25 18.89 -16.94
N ALA A 61 -17.47 18.81 -15.64
CA ALA A 61 -18.35 19.70 -14.91
C ALA A 61 -17.81 21.14 -14.88
N LYS A 62 -16.51 21.30 -14.62
CA LYS A 62 -15.85 22.64 -14.61
C LYS A 62 -15.89 23.32 -15.97
N THR A 63 -15.81 22.55 -17.05
CA THR A 63 -15.89 23.05 -18.43
C THR A 63 -17.33 23.15 -18.97
N ASN A 64 -18.32 23.02 -18.10
CA ASN A 64 -19.77 23.06 -18.45
C ASN A 64 -20.19 22.04 -19.52
N ARG A 65 -19.45 20.93 -19.67
CA ARG A 65 -19.77 19.83 -20.59
C ARG A 65 -20.78 18.84 -20.00
N ILE A 66 -20.92 18.81 -18.68
CA ILE A 66 -21.96 18.11 -17.96
C ILE A 66 -22.61 19.05 -16.95
N SER A 67 -23.87 18.86 -16.67
CA SER A 67 -24.60 19.60 -15.65
C SER A 67 -24.22 19.11 -14.24
N HIS A 68 -24.53 19.93 -13.23
CA HIS A 68 -24.36 19.51 -11.83
C HIS A 68 -25.16 18.25 -11.50
N SER A 69 -26.37 18.11 -12.01
CA SER A 69 -27.19 16.89 -11.81
C SER A 69 -26.49 15.65 -12.38
N GLN A 70 -25.97 15.76 -13.61
CA GLN A 70 -25.21 14.66 -14.23
C GLN A 70 -23.94 14.31 -13.46
N LEU A 71 -23.22 15.31 -12.91
CA LEU A 71 -22.08 15.08 -12.04
C LEU A 71 -22.48 14.30 -10.81
N ILE A 72 -23.54 14.72 -10.09
CA ILE A 72 -24.05 14.05 -8.91
C ILE A 72 -24.45 12.60 -9.22
N ASP A 73 -25.20 12.38 -10.31
CA ASP A 73 -25.64 11.05 -10.72
C ASP A 73 -24.44 10.13 -11.05
N SER A 74 -23.39 10.70 -11.64
CA SER A 74 -22.15 9.96 -11.92
C SER A 74 -21.35 9.65 -10.65
N ILE A 75 -21.32 10.55 -9.67
CA ILE A 75 -20.63 10.35 -8.39
C ILE A 75 -21.32 9.30 -7.53
N LYS A 76 -22.65 9.16 -7.62
CA LYS A 76 -23.43 8.09 -6.94
C LYS A 76 -22.92 6.68 -7.26
N ILE A 77 -22.36 6.48 -8.47
CA ILE A 77 -21.79 5.20 -8.90
C ILE A 77 -20.47 4.89 -8.12
N PHE A 78 -19.91 5.88 -7.41
CA PHE A 78 -18.71 5.74 -6.60
C PHE A 78 -19.04 5.71 -5.10
N PRO A 79 -19.73 4.66 -4.59
CA PRO A 79 -20.21 4.63 -3.20
C PRO A 79 -19.10 4.69 -2.15
N ASN A 80 -17.84 4.62 -2.55
CA ASN A 80 -16.66 4.64 -1.70
C ASN A 80 -15.61 5.61 -2.27
N LEU A 81 -15.94 6.91 -2.29
CA LEU A 81 -14.93 7.97 -2.52
C LEU A 81 -13.96 8.13 -1.35
N VAL A 82 -14.18 7.38 -0.27
CA VAL A 82 -13.21 7.34 0.84
C VAL A 82 -11.89 6.87 0.30
N ALA A 83 -10.87 7.59 0.65
CA ALA A 83 -9.50 7.16 0.51
C ALA A 83 -9.34 5.83 1.25
N LEU A 84 -9.42 4.74 0.50
CA LEU A 84 -9.08 3.41 0.96
C LEU A 84 -7.58 3.28 0.89
N THR A 85 -6.92 3.77 1.91
CA THR A 85 -5.50 3.55 2.08
C THR A 85 -5.30 2.14 2.60
N THR A 86 -4.68 1.30 1.82
CA THR A 86 -4.20 0.01 2.29
C THR A 86 -2.69 0.10 2.31
N THR A 87 -2.14 0.40 3.48
CA THR A 87 -0.69 0.47 3.68
C THR A 87 -0.06 -0.92 3.61
N LEU A 88 1.11 -1.00 3.00
CA LEU A 88 1.90 -2.23 2.92
C LEU A 88 2.90 -2.29 4.08
N TYR A 89 2.74 -3.27 4.94
CA TYR A 89 3.71 -3.61 5.97
C TYR A 89 4.40 -4.93 5.63
N VAL A 90 5.69 -4.84 5.35
CA VAL A 90 6.55 -5.95 4.95
C VAL A 90 7.19 -6.59 6.19
N ASN A 91 7.40 -7.90 6.16
CA ASN A 91 8.13 -8.60 7.20
C ASN A 91 9.64 -8.38 7.03
N ASN A 92 10.27 -7.80 8.02
CA ASN A 92 11.73 -7.54 8.01
C ASN A 92 12.48 -8.17 9.19
N SER A 93 11.80 -8.96 10.01
CA SER A 93 12.39 -9.55 11.23
C SER A 93 13.53 -10.48 10.94
N SER A 94 13.40 -11.36 9.96
CA SER A 94 14.46 -12.30 9.58
C SER A 94 15.68 -11.59 8.99
N PHE A 95 15.46 -10.56 8.18
CA PHE A 95 16.54 -9.74 7.66
C PHE A 95 17.27 -8.96 8.76
N LYS A 96 16.54 -8.33 9.69
CA LYS A 96 17.12 -7.66 10.86
C LYS A 96 17.92 -8.60 11.75
N ASN A 97 17.45 -9.81 11.96
CA ASN A 97 18.17 -10.86 12.71
C ASN A 97 19.47 -11.22 12.00
N MET A 98 19.45 -11.36 10.68
CA MET A 98 20.65 -11.64 9.88
C MET A 98 21.64 -10.49 9.96
N GLN A 99 21.17 -9.24 9.91
CA GLN A 99 21.98 -8.03 9.99
C GLN A 99 22.61 -7.87 11.40
N SER A 100 21.79 -7.92 12.46
CA SER A 100 22.25 -7.75 13.84
C SER A 100 23.15 -8.89 14.33
N GLY A 101 22.94 -10.09 13.80
CA GLY A 101 23.82 -11.25 14.07
C GLY A 101 25.15 -11.24 13.29
N GLY A 102 25.43 -10.18 12.48
CA GLY A 102 26.65 -10.10 11.66
C GLY A 102 26.69 -11.09 10.50
N LEU A 103 25.59 -11.85 10.26
CA LEU A 103 25.57 -12.89 9.23
C LEU A 103 25.51 -12.32 7.81
N LEU A 104 25.03 -11.09 7.65
CA LEU A 104 24.95 -10.43 6.35
C LEU A 104 26.34 -10.15 5.76
N SER A 105 27.34 -9.85 6.63
CA SER A 105 28.74 -9.66 6.21
C SER A 105 29.39 -10.95 5.74
N ASN A 106 28.94 -12.10 6.24
CA ASN A 106 29.45 -13.43 5.89
C ASN A 106 28.77 -14.03 4.65
N LEU A 107 27.72 -13.36 4.10
CA LEU A 107 27.22 -13.72 2.78
C LEU A 107 28.27 -13.37 1.72
N GLU A 108 28.47 -14.29 0.78
CA GLU A 108 29.31 -14.02 -0.39
C GLU A 108 28.81 -12.77 -1.13
N GLU A 109 29.76 -11.97 -1.61
CA GLU A 109 29.43 -10.84 -2.48
C GLU A 109 28.81 -11.37 -3.78
N GLY A 110 27.60 -10.92 -4.06
CA GLY A 110 26.86 -11.43 -5.21
C GLY A 110 25.45 -10.86 -5.32
N GLU A 111 24.69 -11.43 -6.23
CA GLU A 111 23.35 -10.98 -6.59
C GLU A 111 22.38 -11.09 -5.41
N LEU A 112 22.46 -12.16 -4.61
CA LEU A 112 21.59 -12.33 -3.44
C LEU A 112 21.78 -11.21 -2.42
N LYS A 113 23.04 -10.92 -2.05
CA LYS A 113 23.35 -9.88 -1.05
C LYS A 113 22.90 -8.51 -1.52
N SER A 114 23.18 -8.15 -2.78
CA SER A 114 22.78 -6.86 -3.36
C SER A 114 21.26 -6.72 -3.49
N THR A 115 20.56 -7.79 -3.86
CA THR A 115 19.10 -7.77 -3.99
C THR A 115 18.40 -7.73 -2.62
N LEU A 116 18.95 -8.41 -1.59
CA LEU A 116 18.50 -8.27 -0.20
C LEU A 116 18.61 -6.82 0.29
N ALA A 117 19.77 -6.19 0.09
CA ALA A 117 19.97 -4.80 0.45
C ALA A 117 19.00 -3.87 -0.31
N THR A 118 18.81 -4.07 -1.61
CA THR A 118 17.87 -3.28 -2.42
C THR A 118 16.44 -3.43 -1.93
N TYR A 119 16.01 -4.65 -1.59
CA TYR A 119 14.64 -4.89 -1.12
C TYR A 119 14.39 -4.24 0.25
N TYR A 120 15.24 -4.53 1.25
CA TYR A 120 14.98 -4.11 2.62
C TYR A 120 15.47 -2.69 2.94
N GLU A 121 16.59 -2.25 2.37
CA GLU A 121 17.19 -0.95 2.70
C GLU A 121 16.74 0.18 1.74
N VAL A 122 16.27 -0.15 0.53
CA VAL A 122 15.83 0.86 -0.44
C VAL A 122 14.33 0.80 -0.63
N ASN A 123 13.80 -0.31 -1.15
CA ASN A 123 12.39 -0.40 -1.52
C ASN A 123 11.48 -0.37 -0.29
N PHE A 124 11.82 -1.12 0.74
CA PHE A 124 11.04 -1.16 1.97
C PHE A 124 11.04 0.18 2.72
N LYS A 125 12.20 0.82 2.89
CA LYS A 125 12.27 2.15 3.52
C LYS A 125 11.51 3.21 2.74
N SER A 126 11.53 3.12 1.40
CA SER A 126 10.71 4.01 0.56
C SER A 126 9.22 3.80 0.77
N ILE A 127 8.78 2.56 1.02
CA ILE A 127 7.38 2.25 1.33
C ILE A 127 7.02 2.73 2.74
N GLU A 128 7.89 2.53 3.74
CA GLU A 128 7.65 3.02 5.11
C GLU A 128 7.45 4.55 5.12
N ALA A 129 8.33 5.29 4.46
CA ALA A 129 8.21 6.75 4.33
C ALA A 129 6.92 7.15 3.56
N ALA A 130 6.56 6.39 2.53
CA ALA A 130 5.34 6.63 1.78
C ALA A 130 4.08 6.29 2.59
N ASN A 131 4.10 5.29 3.47
CA ASN A 131 2.96 4.94 4.32
C ASN A 131 2.55 6.10 5.22
N GLU A 132 3.52 6.74 5.93
CA GLU A 132 3.25 7.87 6.82
C GLU A 132 2.65 9.05 6.04
N PHE A 133 3.21 9.36 4.89
CA PHE A 133 2.71 10.44 4.06
C PHE A 133 1.35 10.11 3.45
N PHE A 134 1.11 8.84 3.09
CA PHE A 134 -0.14 8.37 2.53
C PHE A 134 -1.30 8.51 3.51
N ASP A 135 -1.08 8.18 4.77
CA ASP A 135 -2.09 8.36 5.81
C ASP A 135 -2.44 9.84 5.99
N GLN A 136 -1.44 10.74 5.98
CA GLN A 136 -1.67 12.18 6.08
C GLN A 136 -2.47 12.73 4.90
N VAL A 137 -2.11 12.34 3.68
CA VAL A 137 -2.83 12.76 2.46
C VAL A 137 -4.25 12.19 2.45
N GLY A 138 -4.43 10.94 2.86
CA GLY A 138 -5.75 10.31 2.99
C GLY A 138 -6.65 10.99 4.01
N ILE A 139 -6.11 11.35 5.18
CA ILE A 139 -6.83 12.11 6.21
C ILE A 139 -7.20 13.50 5.68
N SER A 140 -6.26 14.21 5.06
CA SER A 140 -6.50 15.52 4.46
C SER A 140 -7.62 15.45 3.43
N PHE A 141 -7.55 14.51 2.49
CA PHE A 141 -8.59 14.30 1.48
C PHE A 141 -9.96 14.00 2.12
N ASN A 142 -10.00 13.10 3.12
CA ASN A 142 -11.25 12.75 3.80
C ASN A 142 -11.87 13.94 4.57
N ASN A 143 -11.06 14.88 5.03
CA ASN A 143 -11.55 16.11 5.66
C ASN A 143 -12.15 17.08 4.65
N TYR A 144 -11.69 17.05 3.40
CA TYR A 144 -12.27 17.83 2.30
C TYR A 144 -13.56 17.20 1.77
N LEU A 145 -13.77 15.91 1.97
CA LEU A 145 -15.01 15.28 1.53
C LEU A 145 -16.18 15.83 2.36
N PRO A 146 -17.23 16.31 1.69
CA PRO A 146 -18.44 16.72 2.36
C PRO A 146 -18.94 15.61 3.28
N ILE A 147 -19.46 16.00 4.45
CA ILE A 147 -20.09 15.07 5.39
C ILE A 147 -21.15 14.28 4.62
N GLY A 148 -20.97 12.97 4.48
CA GLY A 148 -21.84 12.10 3.71
C GLY A 148 -21.23 11.44 2.48
N LEU A 149 -20.24 12.04 1.82
CA LEU A 149 -19.56 11.40 0.68
C LEU A 149 -18.53 10.35 1.10
N GLY A 150 -17.96 10.46 2.27
CA GLY A 150 -16.84 9.61 2.67
C GLY A 150 -17.07 8.79 3.94
N LYS A 151 -17.41 9.45 5.03
CA LYS A 151 -17.37 8.83 6.37
C LYS A 151 -18.63 8.05 6.75
N SER A 152 -19.81 8.48 6.30
CA SER A 152 -21.07 7.89 6.75
C SER A 152 -21.43 6.61 6.03
N PHE A 153 -21.11 6.47 4.75
CA PHE A 153 -21.58 5.34 3.96
C PHE A 153 -20.88 4.01 4.32
N ARG A 154 -19.60 4.05 4.70
CA ARG A 154 -18.84 2.84 5.06
C ARG A 154 -19.02 2.41 6.50
N ALA A 155 -19.02 3.36 7.42
CA ALA A 155 -19.39 3.11 8.81
C ALA A 155 -20.81 2.51 8.86
N SER A 156 -21.72 2.97 8.00
CA SER A 156 -23.09 2.53 7.96
C SER A 156 -23.30 1.14 7.33
N GLN A 157 -22.53 0.73 6.31
CA GLN A 157 -22.69 -0.63 5.76
C GLN A 157 -22.27 -1.74 6.74
N ASN A 158 -21.27 -1.48 7.58
CA ASN A 158 -20.86 -2.43 8.61
C ASN A 158 -21.68 -2.27 9.90
N LEU A 159 -22.01 -1.04 10.28
CA LEU A 159 -22.86 -0.73 11.45
C LEU A 159 -24.35 -1.00 11.21
N SER A 160 -24.84 -0.92 9.96
CA SER A 160 -26.28 -1.19 9.69
C SER A 160 -26.64 -2.64 9.94
N LYS A 161 -25.71 -3.58 9.77
CA LYS A 161 -25.94 -5.00 10.12
C LYS A 161 -25.96 -5.23 11.62
N ASP A 162 -25.12 -4.49 12.35
CA ASP A 162 -24.97 -4.66 13.81
C ASP A 162 -25.96 -3.79 14.61
N LEU A 163 -26.40 -2.66 14.05
CA LEU A 163 -27.28 -1.70 14.71
C LEU A 163 -28.70 -1.62 14.11
N ALA A 164 -29.03 -2.49 13.18
CA ALA A 164 -30.33 -2.51 12.47
C ALA A 164 -30.75 -1.13 11.88
N LEU A 165 -29.77 -0.34 11.41
CA LEU A 165 -30.02 0.94 10.77
C LEU A 165 -30.63 0.74 9.37
N ASN A 166 -31.64 1.54 9.05
CA ASN A 166 -32.31 1.45 7.76
C ASN A 166 -31.43 2.03 6.65
N ASP A 167 -31.09 1.22 5.64
CA ASP A 167 -30.28 1.63 4.48
C ASP A 167 -30.88 2.83 3.72
N GLY A 168 -32.21 3.01 3.77
CA GLY A 168 -32.91 4.13 3.16
C GLY A 168 -32.56 5.48 3.79
N ASP A 169 -32.46 5.54 5.10
CA ASP A 169 -32.12 6.78 5.83
C ASP A 169 -30.69 7.20 5.58
N LEU A 170 -29.79 6.24 5.46
CA LEU A 170 -28.38 6.49 5.15
C LEU A 170 -28.21 7.02 3.73
N TYR A 171 -28.96 6.47 2.77
CA TYR A 171 -28.96 6.94 1.39
C TYR A 171 -29.57 8.35 1.27
N GLN A 172 -30.67 8.65 1.97
CA GLN A 172 -31.25 9.97 2.00
C GLN A 172 -30.31 11.02 2.62
N ASN A 173 -29.67 10.70 3.73
CA ASN A 173 -28.66 11.57 4.35
C ASN A 173 -27.47 11.84 3.43
N PHE A 174 -27.03 10.82 2.70
CA PHE A 174 -26.01 10.94 1.67
C PHE A 174 -26.45 11.89 0.54
N MET A 175 -27.71 11.74 0.05
CA MET A 175 -28.26 12.59 -1.00
C MET A 175 -28.45 14.04 -0.56
N LEU A 176 -28.92 14.27 0.67
CA LEU A 176 -29.04 15.62 1.26
C LEU A 176 -27.67 16.27 1.40
N SER A 177 -26.67 15.51 1.78
CA SER A 177 -25.27 15.99 1.86
C SER A 177 -24.72 16.36 0.48
N LEU A 178 -24.93 15.55 -0.54
CA LEU A 178 -24.52 15.87 -1.92
C LEU A 178 -25.15 17.15 -2.43
N ASN A 179 -26.43 17.36 -2.18
CA ASN A 179 -27.13 18.59 -2.60
C ASN A 179 -26.62 19.84 -1.89
N LYS A 180 -26.23 19.73 -0.61
CA LYS A 180 -25.64 20.83 0.15
C LYS A 180 -24.20 21.17 -0.28
N THR A 181 -23.55 20.31 -1.04
CA THR A 181 -22.12 20.44 -1.38
C THR A 181 -21.87 20.92 -2.81
N LYS A 182 -22.90 21.43 -3.48
CA LYS A 182 -22.80 21.94 -4.85
C LYS A 182 -21.57 22.81 -5.07
N ASN A 183 -21.32 23.76 -4.19
CA ASN A 183 -20.20 24.69 -4.31
C ASN A 183 -18.83 24.02 -4.11
N ILE A 184 -18.75 22.98 -3.26
CA ILE A 184 -17.50 22.29 -2.98
C ILE A 184 -17.06 21.43 -4.17
N LEU A 185 -17.99 20.69 -4.81
CA LEU A 185 -17.66 19.84 -5.95
C LEU A 185 -17.15 20.60 -7.18
N HIS A 186 -17.48 21.90 -7.27
CA HIS A 186 -17.01 22.78 -8.34
C HIS A 186 -15.82 23.66 -7.93
N SER A 187 -15.38 23.58 -6.67
CA SER A 187 -14.26 24.37 -6.17
C SER A 187 -12.93 23.88 -6.72
N ASP A 188 -12.03 24.80 -6.99
CA ASP A 188 -10.67 24.49 -7.41
C ASP A 188 -9.92 23.70 -6.32
N ASP A 189 -10.18 24.02 -5.06
CA ASP A 189 -9.59 23.34 -3.91
C ASP A 189 -9.97 21.86 -3.87
N PHE A 190 -11.23 21.52 -4.11
CA PHE A 190 -11.66 20.12 -4.14
C PHE A 190 -11.04 19.37 -5.32
N ILE A 191 -11.02 20.00 -6.50
CA ILE A 191 -10.37 19.42 -7.69
C ILE A 191 -8.89 19.19 -7.43
N TYR A 192 -8.21 20.14 -6.80
CA TYR A 192 -6.81 20.04 -6.43
C TYR A 192 -6.56 18.88 -5.45
N GLU A 193 -7.36 18.74 -4.40
CA GLU A 193 -7.22 17.66 -3.43
C GLU A 193 -7.47 16.28 -4.07
N VAL A 194 -8.43 16.16 -4.98
CA VAL A 194 -8.66 14.93 -5.76
C VAL A 194 -7.45 14.58 -6.62
N GLN A 195 -6.87 15.56 -7.31
CA GLN A 195 -5.67 15.36 -8.14
C GLN A 195 -4.44 15.02 -7.31
N LYS A 196 -4.25 15.71 -6.21
CA LYS A 196 -3.17 15.44 -5.25
C LYS A 196 -3.24 14.03 -4.73
N TYR A 197 -4.43 13.58 -4.30
CA TYR A 197 -4.64 12.23 -3.82
C TYR A 197 -4.42 11.18 -4.93
N TYR A 198 -4.93 11.42 -6.13
CA TYR A 198 -4.70 10.56 -7.31
C TYR A 198 -3.21 10.40 -7.62
N ASN A 199 -2.47 11.51 -7.70
CA ASN A 199 -1.04 11.46 -7.97
C ASN A 199 -0.30 10.68 -6.90
N PHE A 200 -0.72 10.83 -5.65
CA PHE A 200 -0.09 10.13 -4.54
C PHE A 200 -0.32 8.63 -4.59
N ILE A 201 -1.56 8.17 -4.86
CA ILE A 201 -1.85 6.73 -5.07
C ILE A 201 -0.96 6.18 -6.19
N PHE A 202 -0.80 6.93 -7.27
CA PHE A 202 0.03 6.51 -8.40
C PHE A 202 1.49 6.29 -7.99
N TYR A 203 2.09 7.24 -7.25
CA TYR A 203 3.47 7.11 -6.75
C TYR A 203 3.61 5.99 -5.73
N TYR A 204 2.64 5.84 -4.84
CA TYR A 204 2.62 4.76 -3.86
C TYR A 204 2.59 3.39 -4.54
N ARG A 205 1.69 3.21 -5.49
CA ARG A 205 1.62 2.00 -6.33
C ARG A 205 2.94 1.69 -7.02
N LEU A 206 3.63 2.71 -7.56
CA LEU A 206 4.92 2.53 -8.22
C LEU A 206 5.98 1.97 -7.27
N ASN A 207 6.03 2.47 -6.04
CA ASN A 207 6.95 1.95 -5.00
C ASN A 207 6.62 0.50 -4.64
N ILE A 208 5.34 0.16 -4.49
CA ILE A 208 4.92 -1.22 -4.23
C ILE A 208 5.27 -2.15 -5.40
N TYR A 209 5.12 -1.67 -6.64
CA TYR A 209 5.50 -2.45 -7.82
C TYR A 209 7.02 -2.72 -7.87
N ARG A 210 7.85 -1.75 -7.50
CA ARG A 210 9.31 -1.94 -7.37
C ARG A 210 9.64 -2.99 -6.30
N ALA A 211 8.98 -2.91 -5.14
CA ALA A 211 9.13 -3.92 -4.09
C ALA A 211 8.68 -5.30 -4.56
N LYS A 212 7.58 -5.39 -5.31
CA LYS A 212 7.14 -6.65 -5.93
C LYS A 212 8.23 -7.26 -6.81
N LYS A 213 8.82 -6.46 -7.68
CA LYS A 213 9.88 -6.93 -8.59
C LYS A 213 11.06 -7.51 -7.80
N SER A 214 11.57 -6.78 -6.81
CA SER A 214 12.68 -7.26 -5.97
C SER A 214 12.30 -8.46 -5.10
N ASN A 215 11.05 -8.54 -4.62
CA ASN A 215 10.54 -9.71 -3.89
C ASN A 215 10.54 -10.96 -4.78
N ASP A 216 10.04 -10.84 -6.02
CA ASP A 216 9.99 -11.95 -6.98
C ASP A 216 11.43 -12.42 -7.35
N GLU A 217 12.37 -11.49 -7.52
CA GLU A 217 13.79 -11.78 -7.77
C GLU A 217 14.43 -12.51 -6.59
N LEU A 218 14.24 -12.02 -5.37
CA LEU A 218 14.75 -12.66 -4.14
C LEU A 218 14.20 -14.08 -3.94
N LEU A 219 12.90 -14.27 -4.15
CA LEU A 219 12.29 -15.60 -4.08
C LEU A 219 12.92 -16.57 -5.07
N LYS A 220 13.25 -16.10 -6.28
CA LYS A 220 13.92 -16.92 -7.29
C LYS A 220 15.35 -17.28 -6.88
N LEU A 221 16.12 -16.29 -6.40
CA LEU A 221 17.51 -16.48 -5.97
C LEU A 221 17.57 -17.44 -4.77
N LEU A 222 16.80 -17.19 -3.73
CA LEU A 222 16.77 -18.05 -2.54
C LEU A 222 16.30 -19.48 -2.86
N ARG A 223 15.35 -19.64 -3.78
CA ARG A 223 14.92 -20.97 -4.22
C ARG A 223 16.05 -21.75 -4.95
N SER A 224 16.94 -21.04 -5.64
CA SER A 224 18.07 -21.70 -6.32
C SER A 224 19.18 -22.10 -5.34
N GLU A 225 19.37 -21.31 -4.27
CA GLU A 225 20.39 -21.58 -3.24
C GLU A 225 19.97 -22.61 -2.18
N LEU A 226 18.67 -22.74 -1.92
CA LEU A 226 18.12 -23.67 -0.94
C LEU A 226 17.83 -25.08 -1.51
N LYS A 227 18.17 -25.34 -2.77
CA LYS A 227 18.11 -26.68 -3.39
C LYS A 227 19.40 -27.45 -3.14
#